data_51630cbe49bf88d4f0a1eacd0e23c956
#
_entry.id   51630cbe49bf88d4f0a1eacd0e23c956
#
_cell.length_a   1.000
_cell.length_b   1.000
_cell.length_c   1.000
_cell.angle_alpha   90.00
_cell.angle_beta   90.00
_cell.angle_gamma   90.00
#
_symmetry.space_group_name_H-M   'P 1'
#
loop_
_entity.id
_entity.type
_entity.pdbx_description
1 polymer ?
#
loop_
_entity_poly.entity_id
_entity_poly.type
_entity_poly.pdbx_seq_one_letter_code
_entity_poly.pdbx_strand_id
1 'polypeptide(L)'
;SWIFNLFIGVINALVFLVSYYAFGISYEFFASLIISGLVLIIFISDFKYMIILDSPLIVSSILILVLRAYFNGFKDMGIHLLSGVILFVVMLLIGLLGKKLFKREALGGGDIKLAGVIGIVLGLKLGLVSIILSSLLALPYAVGAMLLNKNSEVPFGPFLIASMAIVFVFAEKFSNLIAFLF
;
A
#
# COMPACT_ATOMS: atom_id res chain seq x y z
N SER A 1 -20.09 16.75 -0.33
CA SER A 1 -21.18 16.98 -1.28
C SER A 1 -21.64 15.64 -1.85
N TRP A 2 -22.93 15.53 -2.21
CA TRP A 2 -23.52 14.31 -2.76
C TRP A 2 -22.81 13.82 -4.03
N ILE A 3 -22.29 14.72 -4.86
CA ILE A 3 -21.49 14.43 -6.07
C ILE A 3 -20.22 13.63 -5.71
N PHE A 4 -19.54 14.00 -4.64
CA PHE A 4 -18.34 13.29 -4.18
C PHE A 4 -18.67 11.86 -3.71
N ASN A 5 -19.77 11.69 -2.98
CA ASN A 5 -20.23 10.36 -2.55
C ASN A 5 -20.65 9.50 -3.74
N LEU A 6 -21.30 10.09 -4.74
CA LEU A 6 -21.65 9.42 -5.98
C LEU A 6 -20.40 8.95 -6.74
N PHE A 7 -19.39 9.81 -6.86
CA PHE A 7 -18.11 9.51 -7.52
C PHE A 7 -17.38 8.33 -6.85
N ILE A 8 -17.30 8.34 -5.50
CA ILE A 8 -16.75 7.22 -4.72
C ILE A 8 -17.57 5.94 -4.96
N GLY A 9 -18.89 6.04 -4.95
CA GLY A 9 -19.78 4.90 -5.22
C GLY A 9 -19.56 4.28 -6.60
N VAL A 10 -19.43 5.11 -7.63
CA VAL A 10 -19.16 4.66 -9.01
C VAL A 10 -17.79 3.98 -9.11
N ILE A 11 -16.74 4.56 -8.49
CA ILE A 11 -15.41 3.93 -8.46
C ILE A 11 -15.46 2.55 -7.80
N ASN A 12 -16.10 2.45 -6.64
CA ASN A 12 -16.20 1.15 -5.95
C ASN A 12 -17.02 0.13 -6.75
N ALA A 13 -18.08 0.54 -7.42
CA ALA A 13 -18.87 -0.34 -8.31
C ALA A 13 -18.03 -0.83 -9.49
N LEU A 14 -17.23 0.04 -10.11
CA LEU A 14 -16.32 -0.35 -11.19
C LEU A 14 -15.23 -1.31 -10.69
N VAL A 15 -14.62 -1.03 -9.53
CA VAL A 15 -13.63 -1.95 -8.92
C VAL A 15 -14.26 -3.30 -8.65
N PHE A 16 -15.48 -3.34 -8.11
CA PHE A 16 -16.22 -4.58 -7.87
C PHE A 16 -16.40 -5.39 -9.16
N LEU A 17 -16.92 -4.76 -10.22
CA LEU A 17 -17.15 -5.42 -11.51
C LEU A 17 -15.84 -5.94 -12.12
N VAL A 18 -14.81 -5.09 -12.19
CA VAL A 18 -13.52 -5.45 -12.77
C VAL A 18 -12.87 -6.59 -11.98
N SER A 19 -12.90 -6.52 -10.64
CA SER A 19 -12.35 -7.57 -9.78
C SER A 19 -13.11 -8.88 -9.91
N TYR A 20 -14.42 -8.84 -10.03
CA TYR A 20 -15.24 -10.04 -10.24
C TYR A 20 -14.92 -10.70 -11.58
N TYR A 21 -14.81 -9.92 -12.67
CA TYR A 21 -14.45 -10.46 -13.99
C TYR A 21 -13.00 -10.97 -14.05
N ALA A 22 -12.08 -10.33 -13.35
CA ALA A 22 -10.67 -10.70 -13.37
C ALA A 22 -10.34 -11.91 -12.48
N PHE A 23 -10.95 -12.02 -11.31
CA PHE A 23 -10.56 -12.97 -10.27
C PHE A 23 -11.66 -13.98 -9.90
N GLY A 24 -12.91 -13.79 -10.37
CA GLY A 24 -14.06 -14.58 -9.91
C GLY A 24 -14.26 -14.43 -8.39
N ILE A 25 -14.88 -15.42 -7.74
CA ILE A 25 -15.04 -15.46 -6.28
C ILE A 25 -13.80 -16.16 -5.69
N SER A 26 -12.75 -15.38 -5.43
CA SER A 26 -11.45 -15.84 -4.91
C SER A 26 -10.95 -14.95 -3.78
N TYR A 27 -9.81 -15.32 -3.19
CA TYR A 27 -9.10 -14.46 -2.24
C TYR A 27 -8.80 -13.08 -2.85
N GLU A 28 -8.32 -13.04 -4.10
CA GLU A 28 -7.92 -11.84 -4.82
C GLU A 28 -9.10 -10.88 -5.00
N PHE A 29 -10.30 -11.41 -5.24
CA PHE A 29 -11.52 -10.61 -5.35
C PHE A 29 -11.82 -9.86 -4.04
N PHE A 30 -11.88 -10.57 -2.91
CA PHE A 30 -12.16 -9.93 -1.62
C PHE A 30 -11.04 -9.00 -1.17
N ALA A 31 -9.79 -9.38 -1.40
CA ALA A 31 -8.62 -8.56 -1.10
C ALA A 31 -8.63 -7.26 -1.92
N SER A 32 -8.99 -7.31 -3.22
CA SER A 32 -9.06 -6.11 -4.07
C SER A 32 -10.10 -5.10 -3.58
N LEU A 33 -11.22 -5.56 -3.02
CA LEU A 33 -12.24 -4.67 -2.43
C LEU A 33 -11.72 -3.96 -1.17
N ILE A 34 -11.00 -4.68 -0.31
CA ILE A 34 -10.38 -4.08 0.89
C ILE A 34 -9.31 -3.08 0.48
N ILE A 35 -8.46 -3.44 -0.48
CA ILE A 35 -7.40 -2.57 -1.00
C ILE A 35 -8.00 -1.29 -1.62
N SER A 36 -9.07 -1.39 -2.42
CA SER A 36 -9.72 -0.22 -3.02
C SER A 36 -10.24 0.75 -1.97
N GLY A 37 -10.85 0.24 -0.91
CA GLY A 37 -11.27 1.06 0.24
C GLY A 37 -10.10 1.77 0.92
N LEU A 38 -9.00 1.05 1.15
CA LEU A 38 -7.76 1.64 1.69
C LEU A 38 -7.18 2.71 0.78
N VAL A 39 -7.12 2.46 -0.53
CA VAL A 39 -6.64 3.45 -1.51
C VAL A 39 -7.41 4.75 -1.36
N LEU A 40 -8.73 4.71 -1.37
CA LEU A 40 -9.57 5.90 -1.26
C LEU A 40 -9.35 6.64 0.05
N ILE A 41 -9.32 5.92 1.18
CA ILE A 41 -9.15 6.53 2.51
C ILE A 41 -7.78 7.22 2.61
N ILE A 42 -6.69 6.52 2.23
CA ILE A 42 -5.33 7.05 2.34
C ILE A 42 -5.11 8.22 1.38
N PHE A 43 -5.59 8.12 0.12
CA PHE A 43 -5.50 9.24 -0.82
C PHE A 43 -6.15 10.50 -0.26
N ILE A 44 -7.37 10.40 0.28
CA ILE A 44 -8.09 11.56 0.80
C ILE A 44 -7.42 12.09 2.07
N SER A 45 -7.04 11.21 3.00
CA SER A 45 -6.49 11.63 4.29
C SER A 45 -5.08 12.20 4.16
N ASP A 46 -4.22 11.59 3.36
CA ASP A 46 -2.82 12.00 3.28
C ASP A 46 -2.62 13.22 2.37
N PHE A 47 -3.34 13.31 1.23
CA PHE A 47 -3.28 14.52 0.41
C PHE A 47 -3.88 15.76 1.07
N LYS A 48 -4.90 15.59 1.93
CA LYS A 48 -5.59 16.71 2.56
C LYS A 48 -5.03 17.09 3.93
N TYR A 49 -4.64 16.10 4.70
CA TYR A 49 -4.28 16.27 6.12
C TYR A 49 -2.86 15.83 6.44
N MET A 50 -2.14 15.18 5.51
CA MET A 50 -0.83 14.55 5.73
C MET A 50 -0.84 13.56 6.92
N ILE A 51 -1.97 12.83 7.07
CA ILE A 51 -2.17 11.88 8.17
C ILE A 51 -2.68 10.56 7.58
N ILE A 52 -1.98 9.47 7.91
CA ILE A 52 -2.44 8.11 7.65
C ILE A 52 -3.13 7.60 8.92
N LEU A 53 -4.42 7.29 8.81
CA LEU A 53 -5.25 6.83 9.92
C LEU A 53 -4.91 5.39 10.29
N ASP A 54 -4.72 5.12 11.59
CA ASP A 54 -4.39 3.78 12.08
C ASP A 54 -5.56 2.78 11.96
N SER A 55 -6.80 3.25 12.20
CA SER A 55 -7.98 2.37 12.19
C SER A 55 -8.18 1.62 10.87
N PRO A 56 -8.14 2.25 9.68
CA PRO A 56 -8.24 1.55 8.40
C PRO A 56 -7.10 0.55 8.18
N LEU A 57 -5.87 0.88 8.61
CA LEU A 57 -4.72 -0.01 8.50
C LEU A 57 -4.91 -1.29 9.32
N ILE A 58 -5.35 -1.16 10.56
CA ILE A 58 -5.57 -2.29 11.46
C ILE A 58 -6.71 -3.16 10.95
N VAL A 59 -7.86 -2.55 10.63
CA VAL A 59 -9.05 -3.28 10.15
C VAL A 59 -8.73 -4.05 8.87
N SER A 60 -8.11 -3.41 7.89
CA SER A 60 -7.76 -4.08 6.62
C SER A 60 -6.73 -5.19 6.82
N SER A 61 -5.73 -5.00 7.71
CA SER A 61 -4.76 -6.05 8.04
C SER A 61 -5.44 -7.29 8.61
N ILE A 62 -6.36 -7.10 9.56
CA ILE A 62 -7.11 -8.21 10.18
C ILE A 62 -7.96 -8.91 9.13
N LEU A 63 -8.72 -8.16 8.30
CA LEU A 63 -9.57 -8.74 7.28
C LEU A 63 -8.76 -9.54 6.24
N ILE A 64 -7.64 -9.01 5.77
CA ILE A 64 -6.75 -9.71 4.83
C ILE A 64 -6.19 -11.00 5.45
N LEU A 65 -5.75 -10.96 6.70
CA LEU A 65 -5.23 -12.15 7.38
C LEU A 65 -6.31 -13.23 7.57
N VAL A 66 -7.53 -12.84 7.93
CA VAL A 66 -8.67 -13.76 8.06
C VAL A 66 -9.01 -14.38 6.69
N LEU A 67 -9.06 -13.58 5.63
CA LEU A 67 -9.30 -14.09 4.27
C LEU A 67 -8.20 -15.07 3.83
N ARG A 68 -6.92 -14.77 4.12
CA ARG A 68 -5.81 -15.69 3.83
C ARG A 68 -5.94 -17.00 4.59
N ALA A 69 -6.27 -16.94 5.88
CA ALA A 69 -6.49 -18.14 6.68
C ALA A 69 -7.61 -19.02 6.10
N TYR A 70 -8.69 -18.39 5.61
CA TYR A 70 -9.85 -19.09 5.06
C TYR A 70 -9.58 -19.70 3.69
N PHE A 71 -8.98 -18.93 2.74
CA PHE A 71 -8.79 -19.38 1.36
C PHE A 71 -7.48 -20.16 1.16
N ASN A 72 -6.39 -19.75 1.83
CA ASN A 72 -5.03 -20.25 1.57
C ASN A 72 -4.46 -21.04 2.76
N GLY A 73 -5.12 -21.00 3.91
CA GLY A 73 -4.72 -21.72 5.11
C GLY A 73 -3.83 -20.94 6.07
N PHE A 74 -3.72 -21.42 7.30
CA PHE A 74 -2.97 -20.76 8.38
C PHE A 74 -1.48 -20.60 8.12
N LYS A 75 -0.87 -21.50 7.34
CA LYS A 75 0.56 -21.38 6.98
C LYS A 75 0.81 -20.15 6.12
N ASP A 76 -0.02 -19.93 5.10
CA ASP A 76 0.08 -18.75 4.22
C ASP A 76 -0.18 -17.46 4.99
N MET A 77 -1.20 -17.44 5.85
CA MET A 77 -1.48 -16.33 6.77
C MET A 77 -0.23 -16.00 7.62
N GLY A 78 0.43 -17.01 8.21
CA GLY A 78 1.63 -16.81 9.03
C GLY A 78 2.80 -16.22 8.25
N ILE A 79 3.03 -16.67 7.01
CA ILE A 79 4.08 -16.15 6.12
C ILE A 79 3.83 -14.67 5.79
N HIS A 80 2.59 -14.30 5.50
CA HIS A 80 2.21 -12.93 5.17
C HIS A 80 2.24 -12.01 6.39
N LEU A 81 1.83 -12.49 7.56
CA LEU A 81 1.99 -11.76 8.82
C LEU A 81 3.48 -11.47 9.10
N LEU A 82 4.34 -12.49 8.97
CA LEU A 82 5.80 -12.32 9.14
C LEU A 82 6.36 -11.32 8.12
N SER A 83 5.92 -11.38 6.87
CA SER A 83 6.31 -10.43 5.83
C SER A 83 5.94 -8.99 6.20
N GLY A 84 4.76 -8.79 6.77
CA GLY A 84 4.32 -7.49 7.29
C GLY A 84 5.22 -6.97 8.41
N VAL A 85 5.56 -7.83 9.38
CA VAL A 85 6.48 -7.47 10.48
C VAL A 85 7.86 -7.12 9.93
N ILE A 86 8.39 -7.91 9.00
CA ILE A 86 9.71 -7.64 8.39
C ILE A 86 9.71 -6.30 7.66
N LEU A 87 8.71 -6.01 6.81
CA LEU A 87 8.67 -4.74 6.08
C LEU A 87 8.45 -3.54 7.02
N PHE A 88 7.64 -3.69 8.06
CA PHE A 88 7.50 -2.68 9.09
C PHE A 88 8.85 -2.37 9.75
N VAL A 89 9.60 -3.40 10.17
CA VAL A 89 10.91 -3.24 10.81
C VAL A 89 11.93 -2.63 9.85
N VAL A 90 11.96 -3.07 8.60
CA VAL A 90 12.87 -2.51 7.57
C VAL A 90 12.60 -1.01 7.39
N MET A 91 11.34 -0.62 7.22
CA MET A 91 10.97 0.80 7.05
C MET A 91 11.22 1.61 8.32
N LEU A 92 11.01 1.04 9.51
CA LEU A 92 11.36 1.66 10.77
C LEU A 92 12.87 1.94 10.86
N LEU A 93 13.70 0.96 10.50
CA LEU A 93 15.17 1.12 10.50
C LEU A 93 15.60 2.18 9.48
N ILE A 94 15.02 2.21 8.28
CA ILE A 94 15.29 3.25 7.27
C ILE A 94 14.90 4.63 7.82
N GLY A 95 13.75 4.77 8.46
CA GLY A 95 13.30 6.01 9.09
C GLY A 95 14.23 6.49 10.20
N LEU A 96 14.66 5.58 11.08
CA LEU A 96 15.61 5.88 12.17
C LEU A 96 17.00 6.28 11.64
N LEU A 97 17.51 5.56 10.63
CA LEU A 97 18.78 5.89 9.98
C LEU A 97 18.69 7.26 9.28
N GLY A 98 17.60 7.52 8.57
CA GLY A 98 17.36 8.81 7.93
C GLY A 98 17.31 9.95 8.94
N LYS A 99 16.60 9.78 10.06
CA LYS A 99 16.57 10.77 11.16
C LYS A 99 17.96 11.04 11.74
N LYS A 100 18.79 10.00 11.91
CA LYS A 100 20.16 10.14 12.40
C LYS A 100 21.06 10.88 11.41
N LEU A 101 20.92 10.60 10.10
CA LEU A 101 21.79 11.18 9.07
C LEU A 101 21.39 12.63 8.75
N PHE A 102 20.10 12.91 8.58
CA PHE A 102 19.60 14.21 8.15
C PHE A 102 19.19 15.13 9.30
N LYS A 103 19.24 14.67 10.56
CA LYS A 103 18.83 15.40 11.78
C LYS A 103 17.39 15.93 11.72
N ARG A 104 16.54 15.32 10.89
CA ARG A 104 15.10 15.60 10.76
C ARG A 104 14.36 14.30 10.48
N GLU A 105 13.05 14.28 10.67
CA GLU A 105 12.26 13.10 10.33
C GLU A 105 12.31 12.87 8.82
N ALA A 106 12.82 11.70 8.42
CA ALA A 106 12.97 11.33 7.02
C ALA A 106 11.78 10.55 6.49
N LEU A 107 10.98 9.93 7.37
CA LEU A 107 9.83 9.10 7.01
C LEU A 107 8.71 9.27 8.05
N GLY A 108 7.48 9.40 7.58
CA GLY A 108 6.31 9.50 8.45
C GLY A 108 6.02 8.18 9.18
N GLY A 109 5.58 8.28 10.44
CA GLY A 109 5.19 7.08 11.21
C GLY A 109 4.04 6.30 10.57
N GLY A 110 3.15 6.97 9.84
CA GLY A 110 2.08 6.36 9.06
C GLY A 110 2.60 5.52 7.89
N ASP A 111 3.62 5.99 7.17
CA ASP A 111 4.25 5.27 6.05
C ASP A 111 4.89 3.97 6.51
N ILE A 112 5.50 3.97 7.70
CA ILE A 112 6.10 2.77 8.31
C ILE A 112 5.02 1.72 8.59
N LYS A 113 3.87 2.13 9.15
CA LYS A 113 2.74 1.24 9.42
C LYS A 113 2.13 0.72 8.12
N LEU A 114 1.98 1.58 7.12
CA LEU A 114 1.47 1.21 5.80
C LEU A 114 2.38 0.19 5.11
N ALA A 115 3.70 0.29 5.25
CA ALA A 115 4.64 -0.72 4.74
C ALA A 115 4.42 -2.10 5.39
N GLY A 116 4.06 -2.15 6.67
CA GLY A 116 3.64 -3.38 7.33
C GLY A 116 2.38 -3.99 6.67
N VAL A 117 1.38 -3.17 6.35
CA VAL A 117 0.17 -3.62 5.63
C VAL A 117 0.52 -4.13 4.23
N ILE A 118 1.41 -3.44 3.51
CA ILE A 118 1.92 -3.89 2.19
C ILE A 118 2.50 -5.30 2.29
N GLY A 119 3.30 -5.58 3.34
CA GLY A 119 3.85 -6.91 3.57
C GLY A 119 2.80 -7.98 3.86
N ILE A 120 1.74 -7.64 4.61
CA ILE A 120 0.60 -8.55 4.86
C ILE A 120 -0.16 -8.85 3.55
N VAL A 121 -0.37 -7.84 2.72
CA VAL A 121 -1.12 -7.97 1.45
C VAL A 121 -0.31 -8.73 0.39
N LEU A 122 0.91 -8.30 0.13
CA LEU A 122 1.73 -8.75 -1.01
C LEU A 122 2.75 -9.83 -0.67
N GLY A 123 3.05 -10.02 0.62
CA GLY A 123 4.19 -10.81 1.05
C GLY A 123 5.52 -10.05 0.90
N LEU A 124 6.62 -10.69 1.28
CA LEU A 124 7.92 -10.01 1.39
C LEU A 124 8.47 -9.54 0.03
N LYS A 125 8.52 -10.43 -0.97
CA LYS A 125 9.15 -10.13 -2.28
C LYS A 125 8.40 -9.03 -3.03
N LEU A 126 7.10 -9.21 -3.24
CA LEU A 126 6.26 -8.21 -3.93
C LEU A 126 6.10 -6.93 -3.11
N GLY A 127 6.09 -7.02 -1.78
CA GLY A 127 6.06 -5.87 -0.90
C GLY A 127 7.30 -4.98 -1.03
N LEU A 128 8.51 -5.57 -1.13
CA LEU A 128 9.73 -4.82 -1.44
C LEU A 128 9.66 -4.14 -2.80
N VAL A 129 9.18 -4.84 -3.83
CA VAL A 129 8.96 -4.25 -5.17
C VAL A 129 7.99 -3.07 -5.09
N SER A 130 6.91 -3.20 -4.33
CA SER A 130 5.95 -2.12 -4.12
C SER A 130 6.59 -0.89 -3.48
N ILE A 131 7.42 -1.06 -2.45
CA ILE A 131 8.12 0.05 -1.79
C ILE A 131 9.10 0.75 -2.76
N ILE A 132 9.84 -0.01 -3.57
CA ILE A 132 10.72 0.56 -4.60
C ILE A 132 9.90 1.31 -5.65
N LEU A 133 8.82 0.71 -6.13
CA LEU A 133 7.94 1.35 -7.11
C LEU A 133 7.31 2.63 -6.57
N SER A 134 6.92 2.67 -5.29
CA SER A 134 6.38 3.87 -4.66
C SER A 134 7.36 5.03 -4.67
N SER A 135 8.63 4.74 -4.43
CA SER A 135 9.71 5.75 -4.47
C SER A 135 9.88 6.32 -5.88
N LEU A 136 9.80 5.47 -6.91
CA LEU A 136 9.84 5.90 -8.31
C LEU A 136 8.62 6.74 -8.69
N LEU A 137 7.42 6.36 -8.23
CA LEU A 137 6.19 7.13 -8.46
C LEU A 137 6.18 8.48 -7.74
N ALA A 138 6.78 8.56 -6.56
CA ALA A 138 6.88 9.80 -5.79
C ALA A 138 7.91 10.78 -6.36
N LEU A 139 8.92 10.29 -7.09
CA LEU A 139 10.05 11.09 -7.57
C LEU A 139 9.63 12.27 -8.46
N PRO A 140 8.74 12.13 -9.48
CA PRO A 140 8.30 13.26 -10.29
C PRO A 140 7.61 14.36 -9.48
N TYR A 141 6.79 13.94 -8.47
CA TYR A 141 6.14 14.89 -7.57
C TYR A 141 7.15 15.62 -6.69
N ALA A 142 8.12 14.91 -6.12
CA ALA A 142 9.17 15.50 -5.29
C ALA A 142 10.03 16.49 -6.06
N VAL A 143 10.44 16.14 -7.29
CA VAL A 143 11.20 17.03 -8.18
C VAL A 143 10.36 18.26 -8.54
N GLY A 144 9.09 18.10 -8.89
CA GLY A 144 8.20 19.22 -9.18
C GLY A 144 8.03 20.17 -7.98
N ALA A 145 7.88 19.65 -6.77
CA ALA A 145 7.80 20.45 -5.55
C ALA A 145 9.10 21.24 -5.29
N MET A 146 10.26 20.64 -5.51
CA MET A 146 11.55 21.33 -5.41
C MET A 146 11.69 22.47 -6.44
N LEU A 147 11.34 22.23 -7.69
CA LEU A 147 11.44 23.24 -8.75
C LEU A 147 10.50 24.44 -8.52
N LEU A 148 9.39 24.22 -7.85
CA LEU A 148 8.43 25.28 -7.52
C LEU A 148 8.75 26.01 -6.20
N ASN A 149 9.94 25.79 -5.61
CA ASN A 149 10.38 26.34 -4.32
C ASN A 149 9.34 26.13 -3.19
N LYS A 150 8.54 25.08 -3.28
CA LYS A 150 7.62 24.69 -2.21
C LYS A 150 8.41 23.87 -1.20
N ASN A 151 8.70 24.45 -0.04
CA ASN A 151 9.22 23.71 1.13
C ASN A 151 8.11 22.80 1.74
N SER A 152 7.34 22.12 0.89
CA SER A 152 6.23 21.29 1.31
C SER A 152 6.72 19.84 1.48
N GLU A 153 6.36 19.23 2.59
CA GLU A 153 6.51 17.80 2.78
C GLU A 153 5.77 17.06 1.66
N VAL A 154 6.39 15.99 1.15
CA VAL A 154 5.79 15.18 0.09
C VAL A 154 4.91 14.11 0.75
N PRO A 155 3.60 14.08 0.48
CA PRO A 155 2.75 12.99 0.99
C PRO A 155 3.18 11.67 0.32
N PHE A 156 3.85 10.80 1.07
CA PHE A 156 4.38 9.55 0.52
C PHE A 156 3.34 8.41 0.52
N GLY A 157 2.39 8.45 1.46
CA GLY A 157 1.33 7.45 1.60
C GLY A 157 0.53 7.15 0.33
N PRO A 158 0.08 8.17 -0.45
CA PRO A 158 -0.62 7.93 -1.72
C PRO A 158 0.20 7.14 -2.74
N PHE A 159 1.52 7.34 -2.79
CA PHE A 159 2.40 6.60 -3.69
C PHE A 159 2.63 5.16 -3.20
N LEU A 160 2.74 4.96 -1.88
CA LEU A 160 2.82 3.63 -1.28
C LEU A 160 1.57 2.80 -1.56
N ILE A 161 0.37 3.38 -1.34
CA ILE A 161 -0.87 2.64 -1.55
C ILE A 161 -1.16 2.41 -3.04
N ALA A 162 -0.82 3.38 -3.91
CA ALA A 162 -0.96 3.22 -5.36
C ALA A 162 -0.04 2.11 -5.90
N SER A 163 1.23 2.09 -5.46
CA SER A 163 2.16 1.03 -5.85
C SER A 163 1.72 -0.34 -5.35
N MET A 164 1.17 -0.44 -4.12
CA MET A 164 0.59 -1.67 -3.59
C MET A 164 -0.53 -2.18 -4.49
N ALA A 165 -1.46 -1.31 -4.89
CA ALA A 165 -2.58 -1.68 -5.77
C ALA A 165 -2.08 -2.14 -7.15
N ILE A 166 -1.12 -1.43 -7.74
CA ILE A 166 -0.51 -1.81 -9.03
C ILE A 166 0.17 -3.19 -8.94
N VAL A 167 1.02 -3.39 -7.93
CA VAL A 167 1.73 -4.67 -7.74
C VAL A 167 0.75 -5.80 -7.43
N PHE A 168 -0.34 -5.54 -6.70
CA PHE A 168 -1.37 -6.53 -6.43
C PHE A 168 -2.08 -7.00 -7.72
N VAL A 169 -2.51 -6.06 -8.56
CA VAL A 169 -3.21 -6.37 -9.84
C VAL A 169 -2.28 -7.10 -10.81
N PHE A 170 -1.00 -6.74 -10.85
CA PHE A 170 -0.01 -7.33 -11.74
C PHE A 170 0.94 -8.30 -11.03
N ALA A 171 0.50 -8.92 -9.91
CA ALA A 171 1.34 -9.75 -9.05
C ALA A 171 2.05 -10.87 -9.81
N GLU A 172 1.36 -11.52 -10.74
CA GLU A 172 1.92 -12.59 -11.57
C GLU A 172 3.05 -12.10 -12.46
N LYS A 173 2.88 -10.94 -13.11
CA LYS A 173 3.92 -10.33 -13.97
C LYS A 173 5.17 -9.94 -13.17
N PHE A 174 4.98 -9.33 -12.00
CA PHE A 174 6.08 -8.96 -11.12
C PHE A 174 6.78 -10.19 -10.54
N SER A 175 6.03 -11.23 -10.18
CA SER A 175 6.60 -12.51 -9.71
C SER A 175 7.47 -13.16 -10.79
N ASN A 176 6.98 -13.20 -12.04
CA ASN A 176 7.75 -13.74 -13.18
C ASN A 176 9.00 -12.90 -13.46
N LEU A 177 8.91 -11.56 -13.35
CA LEU A 177 10.07 -10.67 -13.50
C LEU A 177 11.13 -10.94 -12.42
N ILE A 178 10.72 -11.13 -11.17
CA ILE A 178 11.63 -11.46 -10.07
C ILE A 178 12.28 -12.83 -10.32
N ALA A 179 11.52 -13.83 -10.76
CA ALA A 179 12.02 -15.16 -11.04
C ALA A 179 12.99 -15.19 -12.24
N PHE A 180 12.88 -14.24 -13.16
CA PHE A 180 13.82 -14.08 -14.28
C PHE A 180 15.13 -13.42 -13.86
N LEU A 181 15.10 -12.55 -12.85
CA LEU A 181 16.28 -11.79 -12.39
C LEU A 181 17.12 -12.55 -11.35
N PHE A 182 16.52 -13.53 -10.64
CA PHE A 182 17.11 -14.31 -9.55
C PHE A 182 16.83 -15.81 -9.68
#